data_92e366f6d3738508839dd4979acaa5c5
#
_entry.id   92e366f6d3738508839dd4979acaa5c5
#
_cell.length_a   1.000
_cell.length_b   1.000
_cell.length_c   1.000
_cell.angle_alpha   90.00
_cell.angle_beta   90.00
_cell.angle_gamma   90.00
#
_symmetry.space_group_name_H-M   'P 1'
#
loop_
_entity.id
_entity.type
_entity.pdbx_description
1 polymer ?
#
loop_
_entity_poly.entity_id
_entity_poly.type
_entity_poly.pdbx_seq_one_letter_code
_entity_poly.pdbx_strand_id
1 'polypeptide(L)'
;MASRIFFLLLISSWAAAQAKGPAPVSVDNDFIHRQFSSTCNLEAQWAPLAADLNGDGVEDLVVVARCKNPLIEQDDKNYRVIDPLDSFYGYGNTKITTAFGQDDPRLRGICLLIIHGAGPEAWRSATPGAKFVVINLAVKTVAVKKMRISKKRTATAIYVEEETGDEMTSAIFWDGKKYRYDPLGSGME
;
A
#
# COMPACT_ATOMS: atom_id res chain seq x y z
N MET A 1 -46.41 37.59 -56.08
CA MET A 1 -46.83 36.85 -54.90
C MET A 1 -45.61 36.04 -54.42
N ALA A 2 -44.92 36.48 -53.34
CA ALA A 2 -43.70 35.84 -52.83
C ALA A 2 -44.05 35.12 -51.51
N SER A 3 -43.96 33.79 -51.54
CA SER A 3 -44.18 32.93 -50.38
C SER A 3 -42.86 32.81 -49.56
N ARG A 4 -42.87 33.33 -48.36
CA ARG A 4 -41.77 33.21 -47.43
C ARG A 4 -41.97 31.92 -46.57
N ILE A 5 -41.10 30.92 -46.76
CA ILE A 5 -41.04 29.72 -45.93
C ILE A 5 -40.16 30.03 -44.72
N PHE A 6 -40.76 29.99 -43.54
CA PHE A 6 -40.07 30.14 -42.25
C PHE A 6 -39.56 28.76 -41.81
N PHE A 7 -38.23 28.58 -41.76
CA PHE A 7 -37.60 27.37 -41.19
C PHE A 7 -37.41 27.57 -39.70
N LEU A 8 -38.19 26.87 -38.89
CA LEU A 8 -38.00 26.80 -37.44
C LEU A 8 -36.88 25.77 -37.13
N LEU A 9 -35.73 26.25 -36.70
CA LEU A 9 -34.63 25.44 -36.15
C LEU A 9 -34.96 25.10 -34.69
N LEU A 10 -35.33 23.85 -34.44
CA LEU A 10 -35.42 23.27 -33.09
C LEU A 10 -34.02 22.93 -32.60
N ILE A 11 -33.47 23.76 -31.69
CA ILE A 11 -32.23 23.49 -30.98
C ILE A 11 -32.57 22.60 -29.77
N SER A 12 -32.34 21.30 -29.91
CA SER A 12 -32.44 20.36 -28.79
C SER A 12 -31.18 20.48 -27.91
N SER A 13 -31.34 21.10 -26.75
CA SER A 13 -30.31 21.19 -25.72
C SER A 13 -30.15 19.82 -25.06
N TRP A 14 -29.09 19.10 -25.39
CA TRP A 14 -28.67 17.91 -24.63
C TRP A 14 -28.01 18.39 -23.35
N ALA A 15 -28.74 18.32 -22.24
CA ALA A 15 -28.15 18.43 -20.91
C ALA A 15 -27.32 17.15 -20.63
N ALA A 16 -26.01 17.26 -20.80
CA ALA A 16 -25.08 16.22 -20.34
C ALA A 16 -25.16 16.15 -18.82
N ALA A 17 -25.85 15.14 -18.28
CA ALA A 17 -25.78 14.81 -16.88
C ALA A 17 -24.34 14.38 -16.59
N GLN A 18 -23.55 15.24 -15.98
CA GLN A 18 -22.24 14.87 -15.44
C GLN A 18 -22.47 13.84 -14.33
N ALA A 19 -22.17 12.58 -14.61
CA ALA A 19 -22.11 11.55 -13.62
C ALA A 19 -21.08 11.99 -12.56
N LYS A 20 -21.56 12.26 -11.34
CA LYS A 20 -20.72 12.56 -10.20
C LYS A 20 -19.84 11.34 -9.99
N GLY A 21 -18.54 11.46 -10.28
CA GLY A 21 -17.59 10.37 -10.03
C GLY A 21 -17.67 9.90 -8.57
N PRO A 22 -17.27 8.67 -8.27
CA PRO A 22 -17.27 8.17 -6.91
C PRO A 22 -16.49 9.15 -6.02
N ALA A 23 -17.02 9.37 -4.80
CA ALA A 23 -16.36 10.23 -3.83
C ALA A 23 -14.92 9.72 -3.59
N PRO A 24 -13.93 10.62 -3.42
CA PRO A 24 -12.55 10.21 -3.15
C PRO A 24 -12.53 9.33 -1.89
N VAL A 25 -11.95 8.13 -2.01
CA VAL A 25 -11.78 7.22 -0.88
C VAL A 25 -10.72 7.81 0.03
N SER A 26 -11.11 8.17 1.25
CA SER A 26 -10.20 8.60 2.30
C SER A 26 -9.50 7.39 2.92
N VAL A 27 -8.19 7.50 3.16
CA VAL A 27 -7.44 6.52 3.94
C VAL A 27 -7.51 6.95 5.40
N ASP A 28 -8.41 6.34 6.15
CA ASP A 28 -8.67 6.57 7.57
C ASP A 28 -8.78 5.24 8.32
N ASN A 29 -9.05 5.27 9.61
CA ASN A 29 -9.20 4.06 10.41
C ASN A 29 -10.35 3.17 9.93
N ASP A 30 -11.46 3.75 9.47
CA ASP A 30 -12.58 2.97 8.94
C ASP A 30 -12.16 2.23 7.67
N PHE A 31 -11.37 2.88 6.80
CA PHE A 31 -10.79 2.23 5.64
C PHE A 31 -9.85 1.08 6.06
N ILE A 32 -8.94 1.32 7.03
CA ILE A 32 -8.03 0.30 7.53
C ILE A 32 -8.80 -0.90 8.10
N HIS A 33 -9.82 -0.67 8.92
CA HIS A 33 -10.62 -1.75 9.52
C HIS A 33 -11.45 -2.53 8.50
N ARG A 34 -11.87 -1.88 7.41
CA ARG A 34 -12.54 -2.60 6.31
C ARG A 34 -11.59 -3.51 5.55
N GLN A 35 -10.37 -3.04 5.29
CA GLN A 35 -9.40 -3.74 4.45
C GLN A 35 -8.52 -4.72 5.22
N PHE A 36 -8.22 -4.43 6.47
CA PHE A 36 -7.33 -5.19 7.34
C PHE A 36 -7.99 -5.52 8.68
N SER A 37 -7.20 -5.79 9.70
CA SER A 37 -7.70 -6.10 11.04
C SER A 37 -8.24 -4.87 11.76
N SER A 38 -9.31 -5.07 12.54
CA SER A 38 -9.84 -4.09 13.49
C SER A 38 -8.83 -3.72 14.59
N THR A 39 -7.76 -4.51 14.74
CA THR A 39 -6.68 -4.23 15.69
C THR A 39 -5.61 -3.28 15.14
N CYS A 40 -5.70 -2.88 13.87
CA CYS A 40 -4.79 -1.98 13.18
C CYS A 40 -5.36 -0.56 13.12
N ASN A 41 -4.55 0.44 13.43
CA ASN A 41 -4.93 1.85 13.32
C ASN A 41 -3.89 2.61 12.50
N LEU A 42 -4.36 3.58 11.73
CA LEU A 42 -3.52 4.47 10.96
C LEU A 42 -2.58 5.27 11.88
N GLU A 43 -1.31 5.31 11.53
CA GLU A 43 -0.34 6.21 12.15
C GLU A 43 -0.31 7.53 11.34
N ALA A 44 -1.00 8.54 11.85
CA ALA A 44 -1.27 9.79 11.13
C ALA A 44 -0.01 10.62 10.81
N GLN A 45 1.12 10.33 11.43
CA GLN A 45 2.39 11.02 11.18
C GLN A 45 3.00 10.67 9.81
N TRP A 46 2.57 9.57 9.19
CA TRP A 46 3.01 9.19 7.85
C TRP A 46 1.86 9.28 6.85
N ALA A 47 2.05 10.08 5.81
CA ALA A 47 1.09 10.14 4.72
C ALA A 47 1.05 8.79 3.96
N PRO A 48 -0.13 8.32 3.53
CA PRO A 48 -0.22 7.19 2.62
C PRO A 48 0.58 7.44 1.33
N LEU A 49 1.25 6.40 0.85
CA LEU A 49 2.05 6.44 -0.37
C LEU A 49 1.37 5.60 -1.45
N ALA A 50 1.29 6.14 -2.66
CA ALA A 50 0.71 5.45 -3.80
C ALA A 50 1.74 5.29 -4.92
N ALA A 51 1.87 4.07 -5.46
CA ALA A 51 2.73 3.75 -6.59
C ALA A 51 2.40 2.35 -7.12
N ASP A 52 2.79 2.05 -8.35
CA ASP A 52 2.79 0.69 -8.89
C ASP A 52 3.97 -0.10 -8.30
N LEU A 53 3.70 -0.92 -7.27
CA LEU A 53 4.70 -1.70 -6.53
C LEU A 53 4.99 -3.05 -7.18
N ASN A 54 3.98 -3.65 -7.80
CA ASN A 54 4.06 -5.00 -8.37
C ASN A 54 4.43 -5.00 -9.86
N GLY A 55 4.38 -3.84 -10.52
CA GLY A 55 4.76 -3.66 -11.93
C GLY A 55 3.65 -4.01 -12.92
N ASP A 56 2.39 -4.03 -12.50
CA ASP A 56 1.23 -4.35 -13.35
C ASP A 56 0.58 -3.13 -14.01
N GLY A 57 1.10 -1.93 -13.70
CA GLY A 57 0.60 -0.65 -14.22
C GLY A 57 -0.60 -0.10 -13.46
N VAL A 58 -1.02 -0.73 -12.36
CA VAL A 58 -2.11 -0.27 -11.50
C VAL A 58 -1.52 0.37 -10.24
N GLU A 59 -2.15 1.43 -9.74
CA GLU A 59 -1.71 2.11 -8.53
C GLU A 59 -2.01 1.27 -7.29
N ASP A 60 -0.98 0.96 -6.51
CA ASP A 60 -1.02 0.30 -5.21
C ASP A 60 -0.95 1.34 -4.08
N LEU A 61 -1.22 0.90 -2.85
CA LEU A 61 -1.19 1.75 -1.65
C LEU A 61 -0.26 1.15 -0.59
N VAL A 62 0.53 2.01 0.04
CA VAL A 62 1.29 1.70 1.27
C VAL A 62 0.85 2.64 2.38
N VAL A 63 0.56 2.08 3.54
CA VAL A 63 0.14 2.82 4.73
C VAL A 63 0.96 2.35 5.91
N VAL A 64 1.47 3.27 6.72
CA VAL A 64 2.04 2.94 8.04
C VAL A 64 0.91 2.90 9.05
N ALA A 65 0.81 1.80 9.77
CA ALA A 65 -0.22 1.59 10.78
C ALA A 65 0.37 0.93 12.02
N ARG A 66 -0.37 0.95 13.10
CA ARG A 66 -0.05 0.21 14.33
C ARG A 66 -1.07 -0.88 14.54
N CYS A 67 -0.61 -2.13 14.57
CA CYS A 67 -1.44 -3.31 14.76
C CYS A 67 -1.10 -3.96 16.10
N LYS A 68 -2.11 -4.25 16.93
CA LYS A 68 -1.91 -5.01 18.17
C LYS A 68 -1.64 -6.48 17.88
N ASN A 69 -2.42 -7.07 16.98
CA ASN A 69 -2.22 -8.44 16.52
C ASN A 69 -2.70 -8.57 15.05
N PRO A 70 -1.80 -8.44 14.09
CA PRO A 70 -2.15 -8.52 12.67
C PRO A 70 -2.50 -9.95 12.19
N LEU A 71 -2.33 -10.98 13.03
CA LEU A 71 -2.76 -12.35 12.69
C LEU A 71 -4.27 -12.56 12.89
N ILE A 72 -4.90 -11.73 13.73
CA ILE A 72 -6.36 -11.75 13.89
C ILE A 72 -7.01 -11.20 12.62
N GLU A 73 -8.06 -11.86 12.14
CA GLU A 73 -8.84 -11.50 10.97
C GLU A 73 -8.10 -11.61 9.62
N GLN A 74 -6.87 -12.16 9.57
CA GLN A 74 -6.13 -12.25 8.31
C GLN A 74 -6.88 -13.08 7.25
N ASP A 75 -7.50 -14.17 7.65
CA ASP A 75 -8.26 -15.03 6.75
C ASP A 75 -9.60 -14.39 6.35
N ASP A 76 -10.32 -13.80 7.29
CA ASP A 76 -11.60 -13.12 7.05
C ASP A 76 -11.45 -11.91 6.13
N LYS A 77 -10.36 -11.16 6.30
CA LYS A 77 -10.05 -9.96 5.51
C LYS A 77 -9.18 -10.26 4.28
N ASN A 78 -8.76 -11.52 4.11
CA ASN A 78 -7.94 -11.97 2.99
C ASN A 78 -6.68 -11.13 2.76
N TYR A 79 -5.84 -11.01 3.80
CA TYR A 79 -4.49 -10.44 3.69
C TYR A 79 -3.44 -11.43 4.18
N ARG A 80 -2.19 -11.22 3.81
CA ARG A 80 -1.06 -12.04 4.24
C ARG A 80 -0.16 -11.24 5.15
N VAL A 81 0.13 -11.80 6.32
CA VAL A 81 1.15 -11.26 7.22
C VAL A 81 2.51 -11.80 6.78
N ILE A 82 3.47 -10.92 6.62
CA ILE A 82 4.85 -11.23 6.26
C ILE A 82 5.82 -10.56 7.24
N ASP A 83 6.79 -11.35 7.67
CA ASP A 83 7.97 -10.86 8.37
C ASP A 83 9.15 -10.88 7.39
N PRO A 84 9.63 -9.73 6.91
CA PRO A 84 10.71 -9.68 5.95
C PRO A 84 12.03 -10.17 6.53
N LEU A 85 12.24 -10.02 7.83
CA LEU A 85 13.45 -10.50 8.49
C LEU A 85 13.49 -12.03 8.54
N ASP A 86 12.36 -12.69 8.82
CA ASP A 86 12.24 -14.15 8.73
C ASP A 86 12.60 -14.67 7.33
N SER A 87 12.12 -13.99 6.32
CA SER A 87 12.40 -14.35 4.92
C SER A 87 13.87 -14.16 4.54
N PHE A 88 14.54 -13.19 5.16
CA PHE A 88 15.94 -12.89 4.89
C PHE A 88 16.90 -13.81 5.67
N TYR A 89 16.65 -13.97 6.96
CA TYR A 89 17.52 -14.77 7.85
C TYR A 89 17.13 -16.25 7.90
N GLY A 90 15.96 -16.63 7.40
CA GLY A 90 15.45 -17.99 7.48
C GLY A 90 14.97 -18.39 8.85
N TYR A 91 14.66 -17.44 9.72
CA TYR A 91 14.14 -17.67 11.07
C TYR A 91 12.62 -17.78 11.07
N GLY A 92 12.12 -18.62 11.92
CA GLY A 92 10.77 -18.67 12.41
C GLY A 92 9.66 -18.78 11.36
N ASN A 93 8.47 -18.61 11.86
CA ASN A 93 7.24 -18.58 11.08
C ASN A 93 6.38 -17.44 11.63
N THR A 94 5.99 -16.49 10.81
CA THR A 94 5.18 -15.34 11.20
C THR A 94 3.89 -15.73 11.93
N LYS A 95 3.35 -16.91 11.66
CA LYS A 95 2.16 -17.45 12.35
C LYS A 95 2.39 -17.76 13.83
N ILE A 96 3.66 -17.89 14.25
CA ILE A 96 4.03 -18.21 15.62
C ILE A 96 4.53 -16.97 16.37
N THR A 97 4.78 -15.88 15.67
CA THR A 97 5.26 -14.63 16.25
C THR A 97 4.23 -14.05 17.21
N THR A 98 4.60 -13.90 18.47
CA THR A 98 3.76 -13.29 19.52
C THR A 98 4.13 -11.83 19.80
N ALA A 99 5.30 -11.39 19.35
CA ALA A 99 5.78 -10.02 19.47
C ALA A 99 5.87 -9.35 18.10
N PHE A 100 5.21 -8.22 17.97
CA PHE A 100 5.20 -7.42 16.74
C PHE A 100 5.91 -6.09 16.98
N GLY A 101 7.05 -5.95 16.32
CA GLY A 101 7.87 -4.75 16.41
C GLY A 101 8.96 -4.83 17.49
N GLN A 102 9.54 -3.69 17.74
CA GLN A 102 10.67 -3.52 18.66
C GLN A 102 10.24 -3.54 20.12
N ASP A 103 11.22 -3.71 21.02
CA ASP A 103 11.00 -3.56 22.46
C ASP A 103 10.61 -2.14 22.85
N ASP A 104 11.05 -1.13 22.06
CA ASP A 104 10.63 0.25 22.25
C ASP A 104 9.11 0.38 22.05
N PRO A 105 8.37 0.86 23.08
CA PRO A 105 6.92 1.02 22.99
C PRO A 105 6.46 1.94 21.86
N ARG A 106 7.31 2.88 21.40
CA ARG A 106 6.99 3.81 20.30
C ARG A 106 6.91 3.07 18.97
N LEU A 107 7.73 2.03 18.79
CA LEU A 107 7.84 1.25 17.55
C LEU A 107 7.06 -0.06 17.61
N ARG A 108 6.65 -0.48 18.79
CA ARG A 108 5.91 -1.72 18.96
C ARG A 108 4.61 -1.73 18.16
N GLY A 109 4.46 -2.76 17.34
CA GLY A 109 3.28 -2.97 16.52
C GLY A 109 3.21 -2.12 15.26
N ILE A 110 4.23 -1.31 14.96
CA ILE A 110 4.29 -0.60 13.66
C ILE A 110 4.38 -1.64 12.54
N CYS A 111 3.54 -1.44 11.53
CA CYS A 111 3.42 -2.30 10.35
C CYS A 111 3.31 -1.46 9.09
N LEU A 112 3.72 -2.02 7.95
CA LEU A 112 3.33 -1.50 6.65
C LEU A 112 2.13 -2.31 6.14
N LEU A 113 1.03 -1.62 5.84
CA LEU A 113 -0.12 -2.19 5.17
C LEU A 113 0.00 -1.91 3.69
N ILE A 114 -0.09 -2.94 2.87
CA ILE A 114 0.07 -2.83 1.42
C ILE A 114 -1.18 -3.38 0.75
N ILE A 115 -1.74 -2.62 -0.19
CA ILE A 115 -2.84 -3.04 -1.04
C ILE A 115 -2.36 -2.99 -2.49
N HIS A 116 -2.36 -4.12 -3.18
CA HIS A 116 -2.22 -4.14 -4.63
C HIS A 116 -3.55 -3.73 -5.26
N GLY A 117 -3.51 -2.74 -6.12
CA GLY A 117 -4.67 -2.26 -6.83
C GLY A 117 -5.23 -3.27 -7.81
N ALA A 118 -6.47 -3.08 -8.21
CA ALA A 118 -7.11 -3.89 -9.24
C ALA A 118 -8.07 -3.03 -10.09
N GLY A 119 -7.94 -3.17 -11.40
CA GLY A 119 -8.79 -2.47 -12.36
C GLY A 119 -8.65 -0.93 -12.31
N PRO A 120 -9.63 -0.19 -12.84
CA PRO A 120 -9.52 1.27 -12.99
C PRO A 120 -9.59 2.04 -11.67
N GLU A 121 -10.12 1.43 -10.62
CA GLU A 121 -10.20 2.06 -9.29
C GLU A 121 -8.91 1.86 -8.48
N ALA A 122 -7.99 1.01 -8.98
CA ALA A 122 -6.70 0.73 -8.37
C ALA A 122 -6.87 0.20 -6.92
N TRP A 123 -6.11 0.73 -5.95
CA TRP A 123 -6.23 0.34 -4.54
C TRP A 123 -7.58 0.74 -3.90
N ARG A 124 -8.36 1.61 -4.55
CA ARG A 124 -9.69 2.05 -4.09
C ARG A 124 -10.78 1.04 -4.40
N SER A 125 -10.44 0.01 -5.19
CA SER A 125 -11.37 -1.07 -5.54
C SER A 125 -11.95 -1.74 -4.30
N ALA A 126 -13.23 -2.06 -4.34
CA ALA A 126 -13.88 -2.87 -3.30
C ALA A 126 -13.26 -4.28 -3.20
N THR A 127 -12.68 -4.75 -4.31
CA THR A 127 -11.98 -6.04 -4.41
C THR A 127 -10.56 -5.81 -4.91
N PRO A 128 -9.61 -5.43 -4.04
CA PRO A 128 -8.22 -5.23 -4.42
C PRO A 128 -7.56 -6.56 -4.85
N GLY A 129 -6.45 -6.47 -5.59
CA GLY A 129 -5.74 -7.63 -6.10
C GLY A 129 -5.16 -8.51 -5.01
N ALA A 130 -4.39 -7.94 -4.11
CA ALA A 130 -3.81 -8.62 -2.96
C ALA A 130 -3.54 -7.64 -1.83
N LYS A 131 -3.48 -8.16 -0.59
CA LYS A 131 -3.19 -7.34 0.59
C LYS A 131 -2.13 -8.00 1.46
N PHE A 132 -1.26 -7.17 2.02
CA PHE A 132 -0.15 -7.63 2.86
C PHE A 132 0.00 -6.74 4.09
N VAL A 133 0.42 -7.36 5.19
CA VAL A 133 0.83 -6.68 6.42
C VAL A 133 2.28 -7.06 6.68
N VAL A 134 3.18 -6.10 6.55
CA VAL A 134 4.62 -6.29 6.83
C VAL A 134 4.88 -5.89 8.27
N ILE A 135 5.34 -6.82 9.07
CA ILE A 135 5.61 -6.67 10.50
C ILE A 135 7.11 -6.57 10.78
N ASN A 136 7.46 -6.27 12.03
CA ASN A 136 8.83 -6.31 12.56
C ASN A 136 9.82 -5.36 11.87
N LEU A 137 9.31 -4.20 11.41
CA LEU A 137 10.12 -3.10 10.92
C LEU A 137 10.08 -1.93 11.90
N ALA A 138 11.24 -1.42 12.25
CA ALA A 138 11.38 -0.23 13.10
C ALA A 138 11.24 1.05 12.26
N VAL A 139 10.07 1.31 11.71
CA VAL A 139 9.82 2.38 10.74
C VAL A 139 9.98 3.74 11.40
N LYS A 140 10.99 4.51 11.01
CA LYS A 140 11.19 5.93 11.34
C LYS A 140 10.70 6.83 10.19
N THR A 141 11.09 6.52 8.96
CA THR A 141 10.57 7.14 7.75
C THR A 141 10.32 6.10 6.67
N VAL A 142 9.44 6.42 5.73
CA VAL A 142 9.11 5.55 4.61
C VAL A 142 8.99 6.36 3.32
N ALA A 143 9.50 5.80 2.23
CA ALA A 143 9.40 6.39 0.90
C ALA A 143 9.25 5.31 -0.17
N VAL A 144 8.67 5.64 -1.31
CA VAL A 144 8.59 4.74 -2.46
C VAL A 144 9.45 5.29 -3.58
N LYS A 145 10.40 4.48 -4.08
CA LYS A 145 11.35 4.86 -5.12
C LYS A 145 11.64 3.68 -6.04
N LYS A 146 12.17 3.97 -7.23
CA LYS A 146 12.71 2.93 -8.12
C LYS A 146 14.02 2.39 -7.58
N MET A 147 14.13 1.06 -7.53
CA MET A 147 15.30 0.33 -7.07
C MET A 147 15.82 -0.55 -8.21
N ARG A 148 17.13 -0.56 -8.41
CA ARG A 148 17.78 -1.46 -9.37
C ARG A 148 18.08 -2.79 -8.68
N ILE A 149 17.31 -3.83 -9.00
CA ILE A 149 17.47 -5.18 -8.42
C ILE A 149 18.60 -5.95 -9.14
N SER A 150 18.79 -5.69 -10.41
CA SER A 150 19.85 -6.33 -11.21
C SER A 150 20.25 -5.45 -12.38
N LYS A 151 21.25 -5.89 -13.17
CA LYS A 151 21.67 -5.15 -14.38
C LYS A 151 20.55 -4.87 -15.37
N LYS A 152 19.51 -5.73 -15.39
CA LYS A 152 18.40 -5.67 -16.37
C LYS A 152 17.03 -5.41 -15.74
N ARG A 153 16.92 -5.35 -14.39
CA ARG A 153 15.64 -5.26 -13.72
C ARG A 153 15.62 -4.11 -12.70
N THR A 154 14.60 -3.29 -12.80
CA THR A 154 14.24 -2.26 -11.81
C THR A 154 12.87 -2.61 -11.23
N ALA A 155 12.68 -2.43 -9.94
CA ALA A 155 11.38 -2.53 -9.27
C ALA A 155 11.03 -1.20 -8.60
N THR A 156 9.77 -1.04 -8.26
CA THR A 156 9.37 -0.04 -7.27
C THR A 156 9.57 -0.66 -5.89
N ALA A 157 10.30 0.00 -5.01
CA ALA A 157 10.59 -0.47 -3.66
C ALA A 157 10.08 0.52 -2.61
N ILE A 158 9.65 -0.02 -1.49
CA ILE A 158 9.36 0.71 -0.27
C ILE A 158 10.68 0.80 0.51
N TYR A 159 11.23 1.99 0.60
CA TYR A 159 12.42 2.26 1.38
C TYR A 159 12.01 2.63 2.80
N VAL A 160 12.68 2.05 3.76
CA VAL A 160 12.45 2.30 5.18
C VAL A 160 13.77 2.79 5.78
N GLU A 161 13.74 3.94 6.45
CA GLU A 161 14.71 4.32 7.43
C GLU A 161 14.30 3.69 8.74
N GLU A 162 15.11 2.80 9.27
CA GLU A 162 14.85 2.19 10.56
C GLU A 162 15.51 3.04 11.67
N GLU A 163 15.05 2.89 12.91
CA GLU A 163 15.38 3.80 14.03
C GLU A 163 16.87 4.01 14.26
N THR A 164 17.71 3.05 13.90
CA THR A 164 19.15 3.07 14.17
C THR A 164 19.98 3.81 13.12
N GLY A 165 19.37 4.38 12.09
CA GLY A 165 20.06 5.02 10.96
C GLY A 165 19.61 6.43 10.67
N ASP A 166 20.51 7.22 10.08
CA ASP A 166 20.21 8.54 9.54
C ASP A 166 19.84 8.49 8.05
N GLU A 167 19.86 7.31 7.45
CA GLU A 167 19.57 7.06 6.04
C GLU A 167 18.63 5.87 5.86
N MET A 168 18.08 5.69 4.65
CA MET A 168 17.28 4.52 4.30
C MET A 168 18.10 3.24 4.45
N THR A 169 17.77 2.44 5.44
CA THR A 169 18.54 1.28 5.85
C THR A 169 18.05 -0.02 5.23
N SER A 170 16.81 -0.04 4.71
CA SER A 170 16.25 -1.22 4.07
C SER A 170 15.31 -0.88 2.93
N ALA A 171 15.15 -1.83 2.02
CA ALA A 171 14.20 -1.77 0.92
C ALA A 171 13.34 -3.03 0.87
N ILE A 172 12.05 -2.85 0.66
CA ILE A 172 11.07 -3.92 0.50
C ILE A 172 10.49 -3.80 -0.91
N PHE A 173 10.58 -4.86 -1.70
CA PHE A 173 10.13 -4.84 -3.08
C PHE A 173 9.46 -6.15 -3.51
N TRP A 174 8.58 -6.07 -4.47
CA TRP A 174 7.91 -7.23 -5.06
C TRP A 174 8.79 -7.91 -6.10
N ASP A 175 9.09 -9.21 -5.92
CA ASP A 175 9.93 -9.97 -6.85
C ASP A 175 9.15 -10.63 -8.02
N GLY A 176 7.84 -10.43 -8.04
CA GLY A 176 6.90 -11.08 -8.95
C GLY A 176 6.08 -12.20 -8.30
N LYS A 177 6.45 -12.61 -7.09
CA LYS A 177 5.76 -13.66 -6.31
C LYS A 177 5.55 -13.30 -4.85
N LYS A 178 6.51 -12.60 -4.24
CA LYS A 178 6.48 -12.19 -2.84
C LYS A 178 7.28 -10.92 -2.62
N TYR A 179 7.04 -10.28 -1.49
CA TYR A 179 7.89 -9.21 -1.02
C TYR A 179 9.24 -9.75 -0.54
N ARG A 180 10.30 -9.05 -0.93
CA ARG A 180 11.68 -9.28 -0.50
C ARG A 180 12.14 -8.12 0.36
N TYR A 181 13.00 -8.42 1.30
CA TYR A 181 13.71 -7.45 2.13
C TYR A 181 15.18 -7.42 1.69
N ASP A 182 15.71 -6.22 1.52
CA ASP A 182 17.11 -5.98 1.15
C ASP A 182 17.69 -4.93 2.11
N PRO A 183 18.61 -5.30 3.02
CA PRO A 183 19.28 -4.34 3.88
C PRO A 183 20.27 -3.51 3.06
N LEU A 184 20.13 -2.18 3.11
CA LEU A 184 20.94 -1.23 2.33
C LEU A 184 22.12 -0.68 3.14
N GLY A 185 22.04 -0.74 4.48
CA GLY A 185 22.96 -0.10 5.40
C GLY A 185 24.00 -1.00 6.07
N SER A 186 24.09 -2.27 5.71
CA SER A 186 25.18 -3.09 6.21
C SER A 186 26.46 -2.80 5.41
N GLY A 187 27.12 -1.71 5.74
CA GLY A 187 28.52 -1.54 5.40
C GLY A 187 29.35 -2.63 6.10
N MET A 188 29.29 -3.84 5.57
CA MET A 188 30.39 -4.76 5.71
C MET A 188 31.31 -4.50 4.52
N GLU A 189 32.19 -3.49 4.68
CA GLU A 189 33.45 -3.46 3.98
C GLU A 189 34.35 -4.60 4.44
#